data_f5c896601358866fd58e774376b12b3b
#
_entry.id   f5c896601358866fd58e774376b12b3b
#
_cell.length_a   1.000
_cell.length_b   1.000
_cell.length_c   1.000
_cell.angle_alpha   90.00
_cell.angle_beta   90.00
_cell.angle_gamma   90.00
#
_symmetry.space_group_name_H-M   'P 1'
#
loop_
_entity.id
_entity.type
_entity.pdbx_description
1 polymer ?
#
loop_
_entity_poly.entity_id
_entity_poly.type
_entity_poly.pdbx_seq_one_letter_code
_entity_poly.pdbx_strand_id
1 'polypeptide(L)'
;MEESVIRTEYSEVMQKSYIDYAMSVIAARALPDVRDGLKPVQRRVLFSMIELNNGPDKPHRKCARIVGDTMGKYHPHGDSSIYGALVNMAQDWSTRYPLVDGHGNFGSVDGDGAAAMRYTEARLSKISMEMLADINKDTVDFMPNFDETEKEPVVLPSRFPNLLVNGTTGIAVGMATNIPPHNLREVINAVVKIIDNEVEQNRGTDIEELLDIVKGPDFPTGGMIPVSYTHLRAHETLR
;
A
#
# COMPACT_ATOMS: atom_id res chain seq x y z
N MET A 1 -36.33 -34.92 8.85
CA MET A 1 -35.96 -33.53 9.14
C MET A 1 -36.93 -32.66 8.38
N GLU A 2 -37.78 -31.90 9.07
CA GLU A 2 -38.68 -30.94 8.42
C GLU A 2 -37.85 -29.80 7.85
N GLU A 3 -37.88 -29.60 6.54
CA GLU A 3 -37.29 -28.43 5.89
C GLU A 3 -38.04 -27.17 6.34
N SER A 4 -37.40 -26.34 7.15
CA SER A 4 -37.94 -25.05 7.54
C SER A 4 -37.74 -24.04 6.41
N VAL A 5 -38.78 -23.67 5.71
CA VAL A 5 -38.75 -22.59 4.70
C VAL A 5 -38.85 -21.25 5.39
N ILE A 6 -37.75 -20.47 5.38
CA ILE A 6 -37.73 -19.10 5.90
C ILE A 6 -38.03 -18.16 4.74
N ARG A 7 -39.11 -17.40 4.87
CA ARG A 7 -39.45 -16.32 3.92
C ARG A 7 -38.67 -15.05 4.29
N THR A 8 -37.90 -14.52 3.36
CA THR A 8 -37.15 -13.30 3.55
C THR A 8 -37.45 -12.32 2.43
N GLU A 9 -37.59 -11.05 2.76
CA GLU A 9 -37.83 -10.00 1.76
C GLU A 9 -36.53 -9.79 0.92
N TYR A 10 -36.67 -9.85 -0.41
CA TYR A 10 -35.55 -9.76 -1.33
C TYR A 10 -34.77 -8.43 -1.20
N SER A 11 -35.49 -7.33 -1.03
CA SER A 11 -34.89 -5.99 -0.88
C SER A 11 -34.02 -5.89 0.37
N GLU A 12 -34.45 -6.48 1.49
CA GLU A 12 -33.68 -6.49 2.74
C GLU A 12 -32.39 -7.32 2.59
N VAL A 13 -32.47 -8.48 1.96
CA VAL A 13 -31.31 -9.34 1.70
C VAL A 13 -30.30 -8.62 0.81
N MET A 14 -30.76 -7.97 -0.26
CA MET A 14 -29.91 -7.22 -1.18
C MET A 14 -29.23 -6.03 -0.51
N GLN A 15 -29.97 -5.24 0.27
CA GLN A 15 -29.42 -4.10 0.99
C GLN A 15 -28.33 -4.54 1.98
N LYS A 16 -28.59 -5.55 2.79
CA LYS A 16 -27.65 -6.08 3.75
C LYS A 16 -26.38 -6.61 3.06
N SER A 17 -26.53 -7.46 2.06
CA SER A 17 -25.41 -8.05 1.32
C SER A 17 -24.58 -6.99 0.61
N TYR A 18 -25.22 -5.93 0.08
CA TYR A 18 -24.50 -4.83 -0.56
C TYR A 18 -23.70 -4.01 0.44
N ILE A 19 -24.28 -3.73 1.62
CA ILE A 19 -23.57 -3.01 2.70
C ILE A 19 -22.38 -3.85 3.19
N ASP A 20 -22.56 -5.14 3.43
CA ASP A 20 -21.49 -6.04 3.87
C ASP A 20 -20.35 -6.10 2.83
N TYR A 21 -20.70 -6.18 1.55
CA TYR A 21 -19.72 -6.13 0.46
C TYR A 21 -19.00 -4.78 0.41
N ALA A 22 -19.74 -3.66 0.48
CA ALA A 22 -19.17 -2.31 0.46
C ALA A 22 -18.17 -2.10 1.60
N MET A 23 -18.54 -2.49 2.82
CA MET A 23 -17.68 -2.41 4.00
C MET A 23 -16.41 -3.27 3.84
N SER A 24 -16.53 -4.48 3.29
CA SER A 24 -15.37 -5.33 3.04
C SER A 24 -14.40 -4.73 2.03
N VAL A 25 -14.92 -4.07 0.98
CA VAL A 25 -14.09 -3.39 -0.03
C VAL A 25 -13.37 -2.18 0.56
N ILE A 26 -14.06 -1.40 1.39
CA ILE A 26 -13.47 -0.22 2.07
C ILE A 26 -12.37 -0.66 3.04
N ALA A 27 -12.70 -1.57 3.97
CA ALA A 27 -11.83 -1.92 5.09
C ALA A 27 -10.65 -2.85 4.68
N ALA A 28 -10.89 -3.78 3.73
CA ALA A 28 -9.96 -4.88 3.48
C ALA A 28 -9.43 -4.99 2.04
N ARG A 29 -9.67 -4.00 1.18
CA ARG A 29 -9.23 -4.11 -0.23
C ARG A 29 -8.67 -2.82 -0.82
N ALA A 30 -9.48 -1.74 -0.84
CA ALA A 30 -9.20 -0.59 -1.72
C ALA A 30 -8.38 0.50 -1.05
N LEU A 31 -8.55 0.71 0.26
CA LEU A 31 -7.90 1.80 0.98
C LEU A 31 -6.61 1.34 1.66
N PRO A 32 -5.59 2.21 1.71
CA PRO A 32 -4.36 1.96 2.45
C PRO A 32 -4.57 2.22 3.95
N ASP A 33 -3.77 1.59 4.80
CA ASP A 33 -3.62 2.01 6.20
C ASP A 33 -2.71 3.26 6.25
N VAL A 34 -3.08 4.24 7.06
CA VAL A 34 -2.32 5.50 7.17
C VAL A 34 -0.93 5.30 7.75
N ARG A 35 -0.74 4.28 8.58
CA ARG A 35 0.52 4.00 9.31
C ARG A 35 1.62 3.47 8.41
N ASP A 36 1.30 2.59 7.46
CA ASP A 36 2.28 1.99 6.54
C ASP A 36 2.04 2.31 5.06
N GLY A 37 0.92 2.99 4.73
CA GLY A 37 0.59 3.40 3.37
C GLY A 37 0.28 2.25 2.42
N LEU A 38 -0.01 1.06 2.94
CA LEU A 38 -0.20 -0.15 2.13
C LEU A 38 -1.65 -0.61 2.14
N LYS A 39 -2.08 -1.11 0.98
CA LYS A 39 -3.29 -1.93 0.88
C LYS A 39 -3.02 -3.32 1.46
N PRO A 40 -4.04 -4.05 1.95
CA PRO A 40 -3.84 -5.37 2.54
C PRO A 40 -3.05 -6.35 1.66
N VAL A 41 -3.34 -6.40 0.35
CA VAL A 41 -2.61 -7.28 -0.57
C VAL A 41 -1.13 -6.93 -0.68
N GLN A 42 -0.78 -5.64 -0.72
CA GLN A 42 0.61 -5.18 -0.78
C GLN A 42 1.38 -5.57 0.49
N ARG A 43 0.77 -5.33 1.66
CA ARG A 43 1.34 -5.71 2.96
C ARG A 43 1.61 -7.20 3.04
N ARG A 44 0.66 -8.03 2.63
CA ARG A 44 0.76 -9.49 2.62
C ARG A 44 1.85 -10.01 1.68
N VAL A 45 2.00 -9.38 0.51
CA VAL A 45 3.09 -9.71 -0.43
C VAL A 45 4.45 -9.42 0.19
N LEU A 46 4.66 -8.22 0.75
CA LEU A 46 5.95 -7.86 1.37
C LEU A 46 6.25 -8.74 2.60
N PHE A 47 5.23 -9.04 3.41
CA PHE A 47 5.37 -9.92 4.56
C PHE A 47 5.73 -11.37 4.13
N SER A 48 5.05 -11.92 3.15
CA SER A 48 5.39 -13.23 2.57
C SER A 48 6.83 -13.25 2.04
N MET A 49 7.29 -12.18 1.38
CA MET A 49 8.65 -12.10 0.85
C MET A 49 9.71 -12.11 1.94
N ILE A 50 9.49 -11.43 3.09
CA ILE A 50 10.47 -11.48 4.20
C ILE A 50 10.50 -12.85 4.87
N GLU A 51 9.35 -13.50 5.05
CA GLU A 51 9.29 -14.87 5.55
C GLU A 51 9.98 -15.89 4.64
N LEU A 52 9.88 -15.69 3.33
CA LEU A 52 10.64 -16.47 2.34
C LEU A 52 12.15 -16.17 2.39
N ASN A 53 12.62 -15.28 3.26
CA ASN A 53 14.01 -14.81 3.30
C ASN A 53 14.47 -14.29 1.92
N ASN A 54 13.63 -13.44 1.30
CA ASN A 54 13.81 -12.92 -0.04
C ASN A 54 14.24 -11.44 0.00
N GLY A 55 15.25 -11.13 0.80
CA GLY A 55 15.80 -9.79 0.98
C GLY A 55 16.64 -9.31 -0.20
N PRO A 56 17.08 -8.04 -0.19
CA PRO A 56 17.81 -7.41 -1.30
C PRO A 56 19.20 -8.00 -1.53
N ASP A 57 19.77 -8.70 -0.56
CA ASP A 57 21.05 -9.40 -0.62
C ASP A 57 20.92 -10.86 -1.11
N LYS A 58 19.71 -11.32 -1.35
CA LYS A 58 19.40 -12.68 -1.80
C LYS A 58 19.13 -12.74 -3.30
N PRO A 59 19.28 -13.92 -3.91
CA PRO A 59 18.86 -14.12 -5.30
C PRO A 59 17.38 -13.83 -5.48
N HIS A 60 16.99 -13.32 -6.65
CA HIS A 60 15.60 -13.19 -7.03
C HIS A 60 14.89 -14.55 -7.02
N ARG A 61 13.62 -14.56 -6.62
CA ARG A 61 12.76 -15.75 -6.66
C ARG A 61 11.69 -15.59 -7.74
N LYS A 62 11.25 -16.70 -8.33
CA LYS A 62 10.11 -16.69 -9.26
C LYS A 62 8.90 -16.03 -8.61
N CYS A 63 8.28 -15.08 -9.32
CA CYS A 63 7.06 -14.42 -8.84
C CYS A 63 5.94 -15.42 -8.55
N ALA A 64 5.85 -16.50 -9.32
CA ALA A 64 4.91 -17.60 -9.05
C ALA A 64 5.07 -18.22 -7.65
N ARG A 65 6.30 -18.29 -7.12
CA ARG A 65 6.55 -18.77 -5.75
C ARG A 65 6.04 -17.78 -4.72
N ILE A 66 6.31 -16.48 -4.91
CA ILE A 66 5.88 -15.41 -4.00
C ILE A 66 4.34 -15.32 -3.97
N VAL A 67 3.72 -15.33 -5.15
CA VAL A 67 2.26 -15.30 -5.31
C VAL A 67 1.61 -16.51 -4.66
N GLY A 68 2.15 -17.72 -4.90
CA GLY A 68 1.63 -18.96 -4.33
C GLY A 68 1.70 -18.98 -2.80
N ASP A 69 2.81 -18.53 -2.23
CA ASP A 69 2.98 -18.46 -0.78
C ASP A 69 2.03 -17.41 -0.14
N THR A 70 1.94 -16.23 -0.75
CA THR A 70 1.01 -15.17 -0.31
C THR A 70 -0.45 -15.63 -0.38
N MET A 71 -0.84 -16.28 -1.47
CA MET A 71 -2.20 -16.78 -1.67
C MET A 71 -2.55 -17.88 -0.67
N GLY A 72 -1.63 -18.83 -0.49
CA GLY A 72 -1.86 -19.97 0.39
C GLY A 72 -1.92 -19.63 1.88
N LYS A 73 -1.17 -18.62 2.31
CA LYS A 73 -1.06 -18.28 3.73
C LYS A 73 -1.90 -17.08 4.16
N TYR A 74 -1.99 -16.02 3.32
CA TYR A 74 -2.48 -14.72 3.78
C TYR A 74 -3.61 -14.14 2.96
N HIS A 75 -3.66 -14.39 1.65
CA HIS A 75 -4.58 -13.66 0.77
C HIS A 75 -5.41 -14.63 -0.09
N PRO A 76 -6.59 -15.09 0.40
CA PRO A 76 -7.42 -16.11 -0.27
C PRO A 76 -8.20 -15.53 -1.46
N HIS A 77 -7.51 -14.90 -2.40
CA HIS A 77 -8.07 -14.31 -3.62
C HIS A 77 -7.29 -14.77 -4.84
N GLY A 78 -7.76 -14.39 -6.04
CA GLY A 78 -7.14 -14.80 -7.30
C GLY A 78 -5.66 -14.37 -7.41
N ASP A 79 -4.84 -15.27 -7.93
CA ASP A 79 -3.40 -15.08 -8.17
C ASP A 79 -3.07 -13.85 -9.03
N SER A 80 -3.93 -13.53 -9.99
CA SER A 80 -3.79 -12.36 -10.85
C SER A 80 -3.84 -11.04 -10.08
N SER A 81 -4.64 -10.95 -9.01
CA SER A 81 -4.71 -9.76 -8.17
C SER A 81 -3.44 -9.57 -7.33
N ILE A 82 -2.91 -10.67 -6.78
CA ILE A 82 -1.68 -10.68 -6.01
C ILE A 82 -0.49 -10.35 -6.91
N TYR A 83 -0.42 -10.98 -8.09
CA TYR A 83 0.64 -10.72 -9.05
C TYR A 83 0.59 -9.28 -9.57
N GLY A 84 -0.60 -8.75 -9.87
CA GLY A 84 -0.77 -7.35 -10.26
C GLY A 84 -0.27 -6.37 -9.21
N ALA A 85 -0.53 -6.62 -7.93
CA ALA A 85 -0.01 -5.80 -6.84
C ALA A 85 1.53 -5.89 -6.73
N LEU A 86 2.11 -7.08 -6.86
CA LEU A 86 3.56 -7.28 -6.88
C LEU A 86 4.21 -6.54 -8.06
N VAL A 87 3.63 -6.65 -9.25
CA VAL A 87 4.10 -5.97 -10.47
C VAL A 87 4.07 -4.46 -10.28
N ASN A 88 2.98 -3.91 -9.77
CA ASN A 88 2.85 -2.47 -9.54
C ASN A 88 3.92 -1.93 -8.57
N MET A 89 4.24 -2.67 -7.50
CA MET A 89 5.28 -2.29 -6.55
C MET A 89 6.71 -2.37 -7.12
N ALA A 90 6.91 -3.06 -8.25
CA ALA A 90 8.19 -3.19 -8.92
C ALA A 90 8.38 -2.21 -10.07
N GLN A 91 7.32 -1.57 -10.56
CA GLN A 91 7.36 -0.65 -11.69
C GLN A 91 7.82 0.74 -11.24
N ASP A 92 8.90 1.23 -11.79
CA ASP A 92 9.50 2.54 -11.47
C ASP A 92 8.71 3.74 -12.01
N TRP A 93 7.77 3.51 -12.94
CA TRP A 93 6.82 4.53 -13.42
C TRP A 93 5.49 4.52 -12.65
N SER A 94 5.19 3.46 -11.89
CA SER A 94 3.97 3.34 -11.07
C SER A 94 4.23 3.71 -9.61
N THR A 95 5.41 3.41 -9.09
CA THR A 95 5.78 3.58 -7.69
C THR A 95 7.04 4.45 -7.62
N ARG A 96 6.96 5.60 -6.93
CA ARG A 96 8.08 6.56 -6.85
C ARG A 96 9.35 5.96 -6.25
N TYR A 97 9.19 5.13 -5.23
CA TYR A 97 10.26 4.35 -4.59
C TYR A 97 9.83 2.89 -4.58
N PRO A 98 10.20 2.10 -5.61
CA PRO A 98 9.77 0.72 -5.75
C PRO A 98 10.09 -0.13 -4.52
N LEU A 99 9.08 -0.84 -4.01
CA LEU A 99 9.21 -1.70 -2.85
C LEU A 99 9.69 -3.11 -3.23
N VAL A 100 9.59 -3.46 -4.49
CA VAL A 100 10.00 -4.75 -5.05
C VAL A 100 11.07 -4.50 -6.11
N ASP A 101 12.15 -5.26 -6.05
CA ASP A 101 13.19 -5.32 -7.09
C ASP A 101 12.87 -6.48 -8.03
N GLY A 102 12.37 -6.13 -9.22
CA GLY A 102 11.91 -7.07 -10.25
C GLY A 102 13.01 -7.40 -11.26
N HIS A 103 13.04 -8.66 -11.71
CA HIS A 103 13.91 -9.13 -12.78
C HIS A 103 13.10 -9.84 -13.87
N GLY A 104 13.22 -9.36 -15.11
CA GLY A 104 12.44 -9.81 -16.25
C GLY A 104 11.52 -8.72 -16.79
N ASN A 105 10.49 -9.11 -17.52
CA ASN A 105 9.53 -8.17 -18.10
C ASN A 105 8.37 -7.90 -17.14
N PHE A 106 8.38 -6.72 -16.53
CA PHE A 106 7.29 -6.21 -15.66
C PHE A 106 6.36 -5.23 -16.39
N GLY A 107 6.37 -5.21 -17.71
CA GLY A 107 5.58 -4.31 -18.53
C GLY A 107 6.36 -3.07 -18.98
N SER A 108 5.67 -2.15 -19.61
CA SER A 108 6.23 -0.87 -20.06
C SER A 108 5.28 0.29 -19.74
N VAL A 109 5.81 1.50 -19.77
CA VAL A 109 5.03 2.74 -19.65
C VAL A 109 4.05 2.94 -20.81
N ASP A 110 4.33 2.32 -21.93
CA ASP A 110 3.49 2.39 -23.16
C ASP A 110 2.27 1.45 -23.09
N GLY A 111 2.09 0.73 -21.96
CA GLY A 111 0.90 -0.08 -21.71
C GLY A 111 1.07 -1.58 -21.94
N ASP A 112 2.28 -2.05 -22.25
CA ASP A 112 2.53 -3.49 -22.31
C ASP A 112 2.37 -4.12 -20.93
N GLY A 113 1.67 -5.25 -20.87
CA GLY A 113 1.50 -6.00 -19.64
C GLY A 113 2.78 -6.74 -19.22
N ALA A 114 2.88 -7.04 -17.92
CA ALA A 114 3.94 -7.88 -17.42
C ALA A 114 3.87 -9.31 -18.01
N ALA A 115 5.02 -9.94 -18.18
CA ALA A 115 5.08 -11.36 -18.52
C ALA A 115 4.45 -12.21 -17.42
N ALA A 116 4.02 -13.44 -17.76
CA ALA A 116 3.44 -14.35 -16.79
C ALA A 116 4.41 -14.63 -15.61
N MET A 117 3.87 -14.75 -14.40
CA MET A 117 4.62 -14.88 -13.13
C MET A 117 5.62 -16.05 -13.08
N ARG A 118 5.49 -17.02 -13.98
CA ARG A 118 6.45 -18.13 -14.11
C ARG A 118 7.77 -17.70 -14.76
N TYR A 119 7.78 -16.60 -15.49
CA TYR A 119 8.97 -16.06 -16.17
C TYR A 119 9.67 -14.98 -15.38
N THR A 120 8.90 -14.14 -14.67
CA THR A 120 9.43 -13.02 -13.87
C THR A 120 9.95 -13.48 -12.51
N GLU A 121 10.90 -12.74 -11.99
CA GLU A 121 11.52 -12.96 -10.69
C GLU A 121 11.51 -11.67 -9.88
N ALA A 122 11.47 -11.78 -8.56
CA ALA A 122 11.44 -10.61 -7.67
C ALA A 122 12.14 -10.88 -6.35
N ARG A 123 12.56 -9.81 -5.69
CA ARG A 123 13.01 -9.76 -4.30
C ARG A 123 12.62 -8.44 -3.66
N LEU A 124 12.73 -8.33 -2.35
CA LEU A 124 12.53 -7.06 -1.65
C LEU A 124 13.59 -6.05 -2.08
N SER A 125 13.19 -4.81 -2.28
CA SER A 125 14.12 -3.70 -2.48
C SER A 125 14.78 -3.27 -1.15
N LYS A 126 15.83 -2.47 -1.20
CA LYS A 126 16.48 -1.96 0.02
C LYS A 126 15.55 -1.12 0.89
N ILE A 127 14.72 -0.29 0.27
CA ILE A 127 13.79 0.57 1.01
C ILE A 127 12.67 -0.23 1.71
N SER A 128 12.28 -1.39 1.17
CA SER A 128 11.30 -2.27 1.82
C SER A 128 11.80 -2.83 3.14
N MET A 129 13.11 -2.96 3.31
CA MET A 129 13.70 -3.40 4.58
C MET A 129 13.46 -2.38 5.69
N GLU A 130 13.34 -1.09 5.37
CA GLU A 130 12.98 -0.04 6.33
C GLU A 130 11.49 -0.10 6.72
N MET A 131 10.65 -0.64 5.85
CA MET A 131 9.24 -0.89 6.19
C MET A 131 9.05 -2.11 7.09
N LEU A 132 9.94 -3.10 6.97
CA LEU A 132 9.88 -4.38 7.67
C LEU A 132 10.81 -4.41 8.91
N ALA A 133 11.56 -3.33 9.13
CA ALA A 133 12.54 -3.26 10.21
C ALA A 133 11.87 -3.46 11.56
N ASP A 134 12.50 -4.29 12.38
CA ASP A 134 12.04 -4.58 13.75
C ASP A 134 10.67 -5.27 13.88
N ILE A 135 10.12 -5.82 12.80
CA ILE A 135 8.84 -6.54 12.80
C ILE A 135 8.79 -7.69 13.83
N ASN A 136 9.94 -8.28 14.14
CA ASN A 136 10.08 -9.38 15.13
C ASN A 136 10.32 -8.88 16.57
N LYS A 137 10.20 -7.57 16.83
CA LYS A 137 10.48 -6.96 18.14
C LYS A 137 9.23 -6.44 18.85
N ASP A 138 8.07 -7.02 18.57
CA ASP A 138 6.79 -6.61 19.17
C ASP A 138 6.45 -5.13 18.94
N THR A 139 6.76 -4.66 17.73
CA THR A 139 6.53 -3.26 17.31
C THR A 139 5.16 -3.04 16.71
N VAL A 140 4.50 -4.09 16.26
CA VAL A 140 3.17 -4.08 15.63
C VAL A 140 2.35 -5.29 16.07
N ASP A 141 1.04 -5.12 16.06
CA ASP A 141 0.11 -6.20 16.36
C ASP A 141 0.02 -7.22 15.23
N PHE A 142 -0.17 -8.47 15.58
CA PHE A 142 -0.43 -9.57 14.68
C PHE A 142 -1.86 -10.10 14.87
N MET A 143 -2.50 -10.47 13.78
CA MET A 143 -3.82 -11.11 13.78
C MET A 143 -3.74 -12.49 13.10
N PRO A 144 -4.66 -13.43 13.42
CA PRO A 144 -4.78 -14.67 12.66
C PRO A 144 -5.08 -14.37 11.18
N ASN A 145 -4.56 -15.22 10.29
CA ASN A 145 -4.94 -15.22 8.89
C ASN A 145 -6.37 -15.77 8.70
N PHE A 146 -6.80 -15.93 7.45
CA PHE A 146 -8.19 -16.31 7.10
C PHE A 146 -8.61 -17.71 7.58
N ASP A 147 -7.68 -18.65 7.81
CA ASP A 147 -7.92 -20.02 8.29
C ASP A 147 -7.35 -20.28 9.70
N GLU A 148 -6.85 -19.24 10.36
CA GLU A 148 -6.28 -19.27 11.72
C GLU A 148 -5.04 -20.17 11.87
N THR A 149 -4.41 -20.59 10.77
CA THR A 149 -3.21 -21.43 10.80
C THR A 149 -1.92 -20.62 10.93
N GLU A 150 -1.93 -19.38 10.45
CA GLU A 150 -0.78 -18.48 10.45
C GLU A 150 -1.16 -17.12 11.09
N LYS A 151 -0.17 -16.28 11.33
CA LYS A 151 -0.37 -14.91 11.78
C LYS A 151 0.17 -13.92 10.77
N GLU A 152 -0.57 -12.85 10.54
CA GLU A 152 -0.15 -11.74 9.69
C GLU A 152 -0.11 -10.42 10.46
N PRO A 153 0.79 -9.48 10.12
CA PRO A 153 0.85 -8.19 10.79
C PRO A 153 -0.34 -7.32 10.38
N VAL A 154 -0.93 -6.63 11.35
CA VAL A 154 -2.01 -5.67 11.11
C VAL A 154 -1.50 -4.52 10.24
N VAL A 155 -0.28 -4.04 10.54
CA VAL A 155 0.47 -3.04 9.76
C VAL A 155 1.96 -3.38 9.78
N LEU A 156 2.73 -2.83 8.84
CA LEU A 156 4.19 -2.91 8.92
C LEU A 156 4.75 -1.79 9.80
N PRO A 157 5.89 -2.02 10.50
CA PRO A 157 6.49 -1.04 11.41
C PRO A 157 7.19 0.14 10.70
N SER A 158 6.82 0.45 9.51
CA SER A 158 7.41 1.40 8.57
C SER A 158 8.15 2.57 9.23
N ARG A 159 9.45 2.70 8.96
CA ARG A 159 10.31 3.78 9.49
C ARG A 159 10.20 5.08 8.71
N PHE A 160 9.41 5.13 7.66
CA PHE A 160 9.15 6.33 6.88
C PHE A 160 7.67 6.39 6.47
N PRO A 161 7.10 7.58 6.27
CA PRO A 161 5.68 7.74 5.95
C PRO A 161 5.39 7.37 4.49
N ASN A 162 5.34 6.06 4.21
CA ASN A 162 5.18 5.50 2.87
C ASN A 162 3.92 6.00 2.15
N LEU A 163 2.84 6.30 2.89
CA LEU A 163 1.60 6.85 2.31
C LEU A 163 1.85 8.14 1.54
N LEU A 164 2.69 9.04 2.06
CA LEU A 164 3.05 10.29 1.38
C LEU A 164 4.14 10.08 0.34
N VAL A 165 5.11 9.22 0.64
CA VAL A 165 6.29 9.02 -0.19
C VAL A 165 5.95 8.33 -1.52
N ASN A 166 5.17 7.27 -1.48
CA ASN A 166 4.73 6.54 -2.68
C ASN A 166 3.33 6.94 -3.16
N GLY A 167 2.55 7.59 -2.31
CA GLY A 167 1.17 7.87 -2.64
C GLY A 167 0.31 6.61 -2.75
N THR A 168 -0.92 6.76 -3.13
CA THR A 168 -1.82 5.63 -3.43
C THR A 168 -3.07 6.10 -4.16
N THR A 169 -3.62 5.24 -4.98
CA THR A 169 -4.95 5.41 -5.56
C THR A 169 -5.81 4.22 -5.20
N GLY A 170 -7.07 4.43 -4.86
CA GLY A 170 -7.99 3.34 -4.54
C GLY A 170 -9.42 3.78 -4.75
N ILE A 171 -10.23 2.88 -5.34
CA ILE A 171 -11.65 3.10 -5.57
C ILE A 171 -12.40 2.05 -4.77
N ALA A 172 -13.14 2.52 -3.77
CA ALA A 172 -14.03 1.70 -2.96
C ALA A 172 -15.50 2.02 -3.28
N VAL A 173 -16.41 1.40 -2.58
CA VAL A 173 -17.85 1.71 -2.71
C VAL A 173 -18.17 2.96 -1.90
N GLY A 174 -18.63 4.02 -2.55
CA GLY A 174 -19.00 5.27 -1.90
C GLY A 174 -17.84 6.20 -1.53
N MET A 175 -16.58 5.77 -1.68
CA MET A 175 -15.41 6.63 -1.46
C MET A 175 -14.23 6.21 -2.32
N ALA A 176 -13.31 7.15 -2.54
CA ALA A 176 -12.06 6.90 -3.25
C ALA A 176 -10.92 7.64 -2.54
N THR A 177 -9.69 7.17 -2.77
CA THR A 177 -8.47 7.87 -2.36
C THR A 177 -7.58 8.10 -3.57
N ASN A 178 -6.92 9.25 -3.60
CA ASN A 178 -5.95 9.59 -4.64
C ASN A 178 -4.88 10.52 -4.01
N ILE A 179 -3.84 9.92 -3.47
CA ILE A 179 -2.74 10.61 -2.83
C ILE A 179 -1.53 10.55 -3.75
N PRO A 180 -1.01 11.69 -4.24
CA PRO A 180 0.18 11.72 -5.08
C PRO A 180 1.43 11.36 -4.28
N PRO A 181 2.48 10.84 -4.93
CA PRO A 181 3.78 10.60 -4.29
C PRO A 181 4.54 11.92 -4.05
N HIS A 182 5.44 11.89 -3.05
CA HIS A 182 6.26 13.03 -2.66
C HIS A 182 7.74 12.64 -2.50
N ASN A 183 8.62 13.63 -2.52
CA ASN A 183 10.05 13.42 -2.35
C ASN A 183 10.37 12.94 -0.92
N LEU A 184 11.05 11.81 -0.80
CA LEU A 184 11.38 11.19 0.48
C LEU A 184 12.15 12.14 1.42
N ARG A 185 13.11 12.90 0.89
CA ARG A 185 13.93 13.83 1.69
C ARG A 185 13.07 14.96 2.25
N GLU A 186 12.19 15.53 1.43
CA GLU A 186 11.29 16.60 1.85
C GLU A 186 10.34 16.11 2.93
N VAL A 187 9.74 14.93 2.73
CA VAL A 187 8.82 14.33 3.73
C VAL A 187 9.54 14.02 5.04
N ILE A 188 10.75 13.48 5.02
CA ILE A 188 11.54 13.24 6.23
C ILE A 188 11.91 14.56 6.93
N ASN A 189 12.31 15.60 6.17
CA ASN A 189 12.59 16.90 6.75
C ASN A 189 11.35 17.52 7.41
N ALA A 190 10.16 17.31 6.83
CA ALA A 190 8.90 17.75 7.44
C ALA A 190 8.61 17.00 8.75
N VAL A 191 8.88 15.69 8.81
CA VAL A 191 8.76 14.91 10.05
C VAL A 191 9.72 15.41 11.12
N VAL A 192 10.98 15.66 10.77
CA VAL A 192 11.97 16.23 11.68
C VAL A 192 11.50 17.57 12.21
N LYS A 193 10.98 18.45 11.34
CA LYS A 193 10.44 19.75 11.74
C LYS A 193 9.29 19.65 12.75
N ILE A 194 8.39 18.68 12.55
CA ILE A 194 7.28 18.43 13.49
C ILE A 194 7.84 18.02 14.87
N ILE A 195 8.79 17.08 14.87
CA ILE A 195 9.42 16.59 16.10
C ILE A 195 10.15 17.73 16.84
N ASP A 196 10.94 18.53 16.13
CA ASP A 196 11.68 19.67 16.72
C ASP A 196 10.73 20.70 17.34
N ASN A 197 9.63 21.02 16.64
CA ASN A 197 8.62 21.95 17.16
C ASN A 197 7.95 21.40 18.43
N GLU A 198 7.63 20.11 18.44
CA GLU A 198 6.96 19.46 19.57
C GLU A 198 7.90 19.31 20.78
N VAL A 199 9.13 18.82 20.55
CA VAL A 199 10.11 18.50 21.61
C VAL A 199 10.83 19.75 22.13
N GLU A 200 11.28 20.62 21.25
CA GLU A 200 12.10 21.80 21.65
C GLU A 200 11.25 23.03 21.97
N GLN A 201 10.15 23.23 21.25
CA GLN A 201 9.33 24.43 21.37
C GLN A 201 7.98 24.17 22.06
N ASN A 202 7.65 22.90 22.35
CA ASN A 202 6.38 22.48 22.98
C ASN A 202 5.15 23.11 22.28
N ARG A 203 5.18 23.16 20.94
CA ARG A 203 4.10 23.71 20.10
C ARG A 203 3.78 22.78 18.93
N GLY A 204 2.54 22.85 18.44
CA GLY A 204 2.17 22.23 17.17
C GLY A 204 2.89 22.87 15.97
N THR A 205 2.86 22.19 14.84
CA THR A 205 3.42 22.66 13.56
C THR A 205 2.28 23.08 12.66
N ASP A 206 2.36 24.30 12.12
CA ASP A 206 1.38 24.79 11.17
C ASP A 206 1.60 24.18 9.78
N ILE A 207 0.51 24.06 9.02
CA ILE A 207 0.55 23.49 7.67
C ILE A 207 1.46 24.30 6.74
N GLU A 208 1.49 25.62 6.90
CA GLU A 208 2.36 26.53 6.15
C GLU A 208 3.83 26.19 6.29
N GLU A 209 4.28 25.87 7.50
CA GLU A 209 5.67 25.47 7.77
C GLU A 209 6.04 24.16 7.06
N LEU A 210 5.09 23.23 6.96
CA LEU A 210 5.30 21.96 6.27
C LEU A 210 5.34 22.14 4.75
N LEU A 211 4.53 23.05 4.23
CA LEU A 211 4.46 23.34 2.79
C LEU A 211 5.69 24.11 2.30
N ASP A 212 6.40 24.80 3.19
CA ASP A 212 7.71 25.38 2.88
C ASP A 212 8.79 24.31 2.69
N ILE A 213 8.62 23.12 3.25
CA ILE A 213 9.52 21.99 3.17
C ILE A 213 9.11 21.05 2.04
N VAL A 214 7.84 20.59 2.03
CA VAL A 214 7.28 19.74 0.99
C VAL A 214 6.68 20.61 -0.10
N LYS A 215 7.40 20.77 -1.20
CA LYS A 215 7.05 21.73 -2.26
C LYS A 215 5.90 21.28 -3.15
N GLY A 216 5.58 20.00 -3.17
CA GLY A 216 4.50 19.42 -3.95
C GLY A 216 4.76 17.97 -4.34
N PRO A 217 3.89 17.39 -5.16
CA PRO A 217 4.05 16.02 -5.65
C PRO A 217 5.37 15.81 -6.41
N ASP A 218 5.95 14.62 -6.23
CA ASP A 218 7.17 14.17 -6.93
C ASP A 218 6.81 12.89 -7.72
N PHE A 219 6.41 13.08 -8.97
CA PHE A 219 5.93 11.98 -9.81
C PHE A 219 7.09 11.11 -10.32
N PRO A 220 6.93 9.77 -10.37
CA PRO A 220 7.97 8.84 -10.82
C PRO A 220 8.39 9.07 -12.29
N THR A 221 7.50 9.62 -13.12
CA THR A 221 7.76 9.92 -14.54
C THR A 221 8.23 11.36 -14.77
N GLY A 222 8.54 12.12 -13.73
CA GLY A 222 9.02 13.50 -13.84
C GLY A 222 7.97 14.51 -14.34
N GLY A 223 6.70 14.24 -14.04
CA GLY A 223 5.60 15.15 -14.40
C GLY A 223 5.80 16.54 -13.79
N MET A 224 5.53 17.57 -14.57
CA MET A 224 5.60 18.98 -14.13
C MET A 224 4.20 19.52 -13.86
N ILE A 225 4.04 20.25 -12.75
CA ILE A 225 2.82 21.00 -12.43
C ILE A 225 3.06 22.47 -12.72
N PRO A 226 2.58 23.02 -13.88
CA PRO A 226 2.85 24.40 -14.28
C PRO A 226 1.90 25.40 -13.58
N VAL A 227 1.38 25.07 -12.40
CA VAL A 227 0.48 25.93 -11.61
C VAL A 227 1.12 26.35 -10.31
N SER A 228 0.87 27.59 -9.89
CA SER A 228 1.35 28.06 -8.61
C SER A 228 0.63 27.36 -7.47
N TYR A 229 1.31 27.23 -6.35
CA TYR A 229 0.80 26.69 -5.10
C TYR A 229 -0.57 27.24 -4.67
N THR A 230 -0.83 28.52 -4.93
CA THR A 230 -2.12 29.17 -4.66
C THR A 230 -3.29 28.56 -5.43
N HIS A 231 -3.07 28.00 -6.62
CA HIS A 231 -4.10 27.31 -7.40
C HIS A 231 -4.44 25.92 -6.82
N LEU A 232 -3.47 25.20 -6.31
CA LEU A 232 -3.71 23.90 -5.65
C LEU A 232 -4.52 24.08 -4.37
N ARG A 233 -4.25 25.12 -3.59
CA ARG A 233 -5.04 25.48 -2.40
C ARG A 233 -6.48 25.90 -2.69
N ALA A 234 -6.74 26.57 -3.80
CA ALA A 234 -8.08 27.05 -4.13
C ALA A 234 -9.11 25.91 -4.29
N HIS A 235 -8.67 24.69 -4.60
CA HIS A 235 -9.52 23.52 -4.71
C HIS A 235 -9.84 22.85 -3.36
N GLU A 236 -9.04 23.05 -2.34
CA GLU A 236 -9.28 22.49 -0.99
C GLU A 236 -10.27 23.32 -0.16
N THR A 237 -10.43 24.61 -0.44
CA THR A 237 -11.30 25.51 0.31
C THR A 237 -12.78 25.48 -0.13
N LEU A 238 -13.12 24.69 -1.14
CA LEU A 238 -14.49 24.58 -1.68
C LEU A 238 -15.20 23.26 -1.28
N ARG A 239 -14.75 22.59 -0.22
CA ARG A 239 -15.42 21.39 0.33
C ARG A 239 -15.84 21.59 1.77
#